data_0bd61e6abf9d7e96a4e2a32e895f06e6
#
_entry.id   0bd61e6abf9d7e96a4e2a32e895f06e6
#
_cell.length_a   1.000
_cell.length_b   1.000
_cell.length_c   1.000
_cell.angle_alpha   90.00
_cell.angle_beta   90.00
_cell.angle_gamma   90.00
#
_symmetry.space_group_name_H-M   'P 1'
#
loop_
_entity.id
_entity.type
_entity.pdbx_description
1 polymer ?
#
loop_
_entity_poly.entity_id
_entity_poly.type
_entity_poly.pdbx_seq_one_letter_code
_entity_poly.pdbx_strand_id
1 'polypeptide(L)'
;MEVINVSKHYDHSIILKDINFALNKGEIVGLVGRSGVGKSTLMKILVQNNQPTSGNIISSNNVGYLIEEPKLFLSKTGLENLKYLSNLYGVDYNQERFGSLIQELDLTQSINKKVKTYSLGTKQKLALLLTLVTEPDILILDEPTNGLDIESSQIVLAVLKNLALHENVGILISSHKLEDIEEICEKVLFLENGLLTFQKVGKDSHNCLFEIAFLSATDRDIFITKQEFGDIVQEEGLRITMSGNIQSSELFKFFNENSIKVVDFETKKETLKDIYLNRSK
;
A
#
# COMPACT_ATOMS: atom_id res chain seq x y z
N MET A 1 14.24 8.33 4.17
CA MET A 1 14.43 7.29 5.23
C MET A 1 15.04 6.06 4.59
N GLU A 2 16.11 5.52 5.17
CA GLU A 2 16.74 4.28 4.70
C GLU A 2 16.70 3.23 5.81
N VAL A 3 16.34 2.01 5.45
CA VAL A 3 16.26 0.84 6.34
C VAL A 3 17.31 -0.16 5.88
N ILE A 4 18.25 -0.49 6.78
CA ILE A 4 19.45 -1.26 6.44
C ILE A 4 19.56 -2.47 7.35
N ASN A 5 19.37 -3.67 6.80
CA ASN A 5 19.52 -4.98 7.45
C ASN A 5 18.73 -5.08 8.77
N VAL A 6 17.56 -4.47 8.83
CA VAL A 6 16.72 -4.46 10.03
C VAL A 6 16.13 -5.85 10.27
N SER A 7 16.40 -6.41 11.45
CA SER A 7 15.80 -7.66 11.90
C SER A 7 15.13 -7.47 13.26
N LYS A 8 14.06 -8.24 13.52
CA LYS A 8 13.36 -8.25 14.80
C LYS A 8 13.01 -9.66 15.22
N HIS A 9 13.44 -10.00 16.42
CA HIS A 9 13.14 -11.28 17.08
C HIS A 9 12.40 -11.01 18.38
N TYR A 10 11.46 -11.89 18.72
CA TYR A 10 10.86 -11.98 20.05
C TYR A 10 11.06 -13.42 20.52
N ASP A 11 11.85 -13.60 21.59
CA ASP A 11 12.26 -14.90 22.09
C ASP A 11 12.84 -15.81 20.96
N HIS A 12 12.09 -16.85 20.58
CA HIS A 12 12.49 -17.78 19.53
C HIS A 12 11.83 -17.49 18.17
N SER A 13 11.04 -16.44 18.04
CA SER A 13 10.29 -16.12 16.83
C SER A 13 10.95 -14.98 16.05
N ILE A 14 11.30 -15.25 14.80
CA ILE A 14 11.78 -14.23 13.87
C ILE A 14 10.58 -13.57 13.24
N ILE A 15 10.41 -12.25 13.48
CA ILE A 15 9.32 -11.46 12.91
C ILE A 15 9.76 -10.72 11.65
N LEU A 16 11.00 -10.18 11.67
CA LEU A 16 11.60 -9.48 10.53
C LEU A 16 13.03 -9.98 10.37
N LYS A 17 13.44 -10.19 9.13
CA LYS A 17 14.77 -10.73 8.80
C LYS A 17 15.38 -9.91 7.67
N ASP A 18 16.49 -9.23 7.96
CA ASP A 18 17.34 -8.51 7.01
C ASP A 18 16.54 -7.56 6.07
N ILE A 19 15.61 -6.79 6.65
CA ILE A 19 14.77 -5.86 5.92
C ILE A 19 15.61 -4.71 5.38
N ASN A 20 15.51 -4.50 4.08
CA ASN A 20 16.21 -3.43 3.37
C ASN A 20 15.25 -2.72 2.41
N PHE A 21 15.07 -1.40 2.56
CA PHE A 21 14.39 -0.54 1.60
C PHE A 21 14.67 0.93 1.88
N ALA A 22 14.33 1.76 0.90
CA ALA A 22 14.33 3.21 1.06
C ALA A 22 12.93 3.77 0.80
N LEU A 23 12.55 4.78 1.58
CA LEU A 23 11.36 5.60 1.39
C LEU A 23 11.80 7.03 1.12
N ASN A 24 11.55 7.50 -0.09
CA ASN A 24 11.93 8.83 -0.54
C ASN A 24 10.78 9.83 -0.33
N LYS A 25 11.12 11.12 -0.29
CA LYS A 25 10.12 12.19 -0.30
C LYS A 25 9.35 12.17 -1.64
N GLY A 26 8.05 12.45 -1.57
CA GLY A 26 7.19 12.46 -2.75
C GLY A 26 6.78 11.06 -3.26
N GLU A 27 7.23 9.99 -2.60
CA GLU A 27 6.95 8.60 -2.98
C GLU A 27 5.84 8.03 -2.08
N ILE A 28 4.87 7.31 -2.66
CA ILE A 28 3.90 6.52 -1.91
C ILE A 28 4.23 5.04 -2.08
N VAL A 29 4.55 4.38 -0.98
CA VAL A 29 4.92 2.97 -0.93
C VAL A 29 3.86 2.18 -0.15
N GLY A 30 3.31 1.15 -0.76
CA GLY A 30 2.41 0.21 -0.12
C GLY A 30 3.17 -0.85 0.68
N LEU A 31 2.68 -1.22 1.85
CA LEU A 31 3.17 -2.37 2.63
C LEU A 31 2.06 -3.40 2.74
N VAL A 32 2.22 -4.53 2.08
CA VAL A 32 1.24 -5.61 1.98
C VAL A 32 1.77 -6.88 2.64
N GLY A 33 0.87 -7.65 3.26
CA GLY A 33 1.19 -8.93 3.87
C GLY A 33 0.04 -9.42 4.75
N ARG A 34 0.03 -10.70 5.09
CA ARG A 34 -1.02 -11.32 5.92
C ARG A 34 -1.13 -10.64 7.28
N SER A 35 -2.30 -10.77 7.93
CA SER A 35 -2.45 -10.32 9.32
C SER A 35 -1.44 -11.05 10.22
N GLY A 36 -0.81 -10.30 11.13
CA GLY A 36 0.19 -10.85 12.06
C GLY A 36 1.58 -11.10 11.47
N VAL A 37 1.84 -10.83 10.18
CA VAL A 37 3.14 -11.11 9.54
C VAL A 37 4.28 -10.18 9.99
N GLY A 38 3.97 -9.08 10.71
CA GLY A 38 4.99 -8.16 11.22
C GLY A 38 4.90 -6.73 10.65
N LYS A 39 3.87 -6.37 9.86
CA LYS A 39 3.72 -5.01 9.30
C LYS A 39 3.76 -3.92 10.36
N SER A 40 2.89 -4.01 11.37
CA SER A 40 2.85 -3.02 12.46
C SER A 40 4.13 -3.04 13.32
N THR A 41 4.80 -4.19 13.43
CA THR A 41 6.12 -4.28 14.07
C THR A 41 7.16 -3.48 13.28
N LEU A 42 7.22 -3.66 11.97
CA LEU A 42 8.11 -2.88 11.10
C LEU A 42 7.80 -1.38 11.21
N MET A 43 6.53 -0.98 11.08
CA MET A 43 6.14 0.42 11.20
C MET A 43 6.50 1.03 12.55
N LYS A 44 6.28 0.31 13.67
CA LYS A 44 6.70 0.76 15.02
C LYS A 44 8.22 0.94 15.14
N ILE A 45 9.01 0.12 14.45
CA ILE A 45 10.46 0.26 14.39
C ILE A 45 10.84 1.52 13.60
N LEU A 46 10.17 1.77 12.46
CA LEU A 46 10.44 2.96 11.63
C LEU A 46 10.21 4.28 12.37
N VAL A 47 9.21 4.32 13.24
CA VAL A 47 8.89 5.51 14.06
C VAL A 47 9.56 5.48 15.45
N GLN A 48 10.51 4.58 15.65
CA GLN A 48 11.30 4.43 16.90
C GLN A 48 10.47 4.10 18.16
N ASN A 49 9.22 3.64 17.99
CA ASN A 49 8.39 3.13 19.10
C ASN A 49 8.76 1.69 19.50
N ASN A 50 9.61 1.03 18.72
CA ASN A 50 10.18 -0.28 19.00
C ASN A 50 11.62 -0.32 18.48
N GLN A 51 12.51 -1.01 19.18
CA GLN A 51 13.91 -1.15 18.75
C GLN A 51 14.07 -2.41 17.87
N PRO A 52 14.82 -2.34 16.78
CA PRO A 52 15.21 -3.54 16.04
C PRO A 52 16.15 -4.40 16.90
N THR A 53 16.23 -5.69 16.62
CA THR A 53 17.23 -6.58 17.24
C THR A 53 18.60 -6.38 16.59
N SER A 54 18.63 -6.10 15.29
CA SER A 54 19.84 -5.73 14.54
C SER A 54 19.47 -4.82 13.36
N GLY A 55 20.48 -4.21 12.75
CA GLY A 55 20.32 -3.28 11.63
C GLY A 55 20.09 -1.84 12.09
N ASN A 56 19.96 -0.95 11.14
CA ASN A 56 19.86 0.49 11.39
C ASN A 56 18.77 1.13 10.54
N ILE A 57 18.20 2.24 11.07
CA ILE A 57 17.35 3.16 10.33
C ILE A 57 18.05 4.51 10.28
N ILE A 58 18.29 4.99 9.08
CA ILE A 58 18.83 6.32 8.83
C ILE A 58 17.68 7.22 8.39
N SER A 59 17.33 8.18 9.24
CA SER A 59 16.31 9.17 8.92
C SER A 59 16.71 10.50 9.56
N SER A 60 16.88 11.52 8.75
CA SER A 60 16.98 12.92 9.19
C SER A 60 15.63 13.62 9.12
N ASN A 61 14.57 12.92 8.80
CA ASN A 61 13.28 13.46 8.45
C ASN A 61 12.37 13.55 9.67
N ASN A 62 11.51 14.56 9.68
CA ASN A 62 10.39 14.61 10.60
C ASN A 62 9.35 13.58 10.21
N VAL A 63 8.96 12.68 11.13
CA VAL A 63 8.10 11.53 10.84
C VAL A 63 6.76 11.69 11.56
N GLY A 64 5.69 11.85 10.79
CA GLY A 64 4.32 11.71 11.26
C GLY A 64 3.87 10.25 11.16
N TYR A 65 3.04 9.79 12.10
CA TYR A 65 2.56 8.42 12.03
C TYR A 65 1.17 8.22 12.60
N LEU A 66 0.45 7.27 12.03
CA LEU A 66 -0.81 6.74 12.52
C LEU A 66 -0.69 5.22 12.52
N ILE A 67 -0.37 4.67 13.70
CA ILE A 67 -0.24 3.23 13.93
C ILE A 67 -1.18 2.86 15.07
N GLU A 68 -2.03 1.85 14.85
CA GLU A 68 -3.11 1.45 15.75
C GLU A 68 -4.23 2.52 15.86
N GLU A 69 -5.11 2.38 16.85
CA GLU A 69 -6.24 3.31 17.04
C GLU A 69 -5.77 4.71 17.44
N PRO A 70 -6.36 5.75 16.83
CA PRO A 70 -6.00 7.12 17.13
C PRO A 70 -6.37 7.51 18.57
N LYS A 71 -5.39 8.00 19.33
CA LYS A 71 -5.59 8.50 20.69
C LYS A 71 -6.12 9.93 20.66
N LEU A 72 -7.45 10.08 20.64
CA LEU A 72 -8.14 11.36 20.60
C LEU A 72 -8.73 11.74 21.95
N PHE A 73 -8.72 13.02 22.27
CA PHE A 73 -9.44 13.54 23.46
C PHE A 73 -10.94 13.60 23.15
N LEU A 74 -11.67 12.55 23.50
CA LEU A 74 -13.09 12.37 23.15
C LEU A 74 -14.03 13.44 23.70
N SER A 75 -13.70 14.04 24.84
CA SER A 75 -14.47 15.12 25.50
C SER A 75 -14.23 16.49 24.87
N LYS A 76 -13.20 16.62 24.05
CA LYS A 76 -12.82 17.84 23.33
C LYS A 76 -13.40 17.85 21.92
N THR A 77 -13.45 19.02 21.29
CA THR A 77 -13.75 19.14 19.86
C THR A 77 -12.56 18.73 19.02
N GLY A 78 -12.77 18.48 17.70
CA GLY A 78 -11.68 18.25 16.77
C GLY A 78 -10.68 19.41 16.74
N LEU A 79 -11.18 20.63 16.70
CA LEU A 79 -10.33 21.85 16.74
C LEU A 79 -9.53 21.97 18.03
N GLU A 80 -10.13 21.63 19.18
CA GLU A 80 -9.39 21.62 20.45
C GLU A 80 -8.30 20.55 20.46
N ASN A 81 -8.53 19.36 19.88
CA ASN A 81 -7.50 18.33 19.70
C ASN A 81 -6.35 18.87 18.85
N LEU A 82 -6.67 19.49 17.72
CA LEU A 82 -5.68 20.07 16.81
C LEU A 82 -4.83 21.14 17.50
N LYS A 83 -5.46 22.12 18.12
CA LYS A 83 -4.77 23.20 18.85
C LYS A 83 -3.92 22.66 20.01
N TYR A 84 -4.42 21.65 20.73
CA TYR A 84 -3.66 21.02 21.81
C TYR A 84 -2.36 20.40 21.32
N LEU A 85 -2.42 19.63 20.22
CA LEU A 85 -1.23 19.02 19.63
C LEU A 85 -0.28 20.06 19.04
N SER A 86 -0.80 21.07 18.35
CA SER A 86 0.02 22.17 17.85
C SER A 86 0.84 22.81 18.98
N ASN A 87 0.20 23.12 20.11
CA ASN A 87 0.87 23.67 21.29
C ASN A 87 1.89 22.68 21.89
N LEU A 88 1.56 21.38 21.96
CA LEU A 88 2.43 20.34 22.52
C LEU A 88 3.73 20.20 21.71
N TYR A 89 3.64 20.30 20.39
CA TYR A 89 4.80 20.22 19.51
C TYR A 89 5.48 21.58 19.28
N GLY A 90 4.99 22.67 19.88
CA GLY A 90 5.54 24.01 19.70
C GLY A 90 5.32 24.57 18.29
N VAL A 91 4.30 24.08 17.59
CA VAL A 91 3.92 24.54 16.24
C VAL A 91 2.79 25.55 16.37
N ASP A 92 2.94 26.71 15.78
CA ASP A 92 1.87 27.71 15.77
C ASP A 92 0.68 27.20 14.93
N TYR A 93 -0.54 27.34 15.48
CA TYR A 93 -1.74 27.01 14.75
C TYR A 93 -1.91 27.94 13.55
N ASN A 94 -1.68 27.42 12.36
CA ASN A 94 -1.92 28.13 11.10
C ASN A 94 -3.34 27.86 10.59
N GLN A 95 -4.21 28.88 10.67
CA GLN A 95 -5.61 28.77 10.29
C GLN A 95 -5.80 28.53 8.79
N GLU A 96 -4.96 29.09 7.93
CA GLU A 96 -5.06 28.94 6.48
C GLU A 96 -4.73 27.49 6.08
N ARG A 97 -3.58 26.97 6.50
CA ARG A 97 -3.14 25.61 6.21
C ARG A 97 -4.08 24.56 6.77
N PHE A 98 -4.37 24.63 8.07
CA PHE A 98 -5.28 23.67 8.69
C PHE A 98 -6.71 23.81 8.21
N GLY A 99 -7.14 25.02 7.81
CA GLY A 99 -8.43 25.27 7.18
C GLY A 99 -8.57 24.50 5.87
N SER A 100 -7.55 24.51 5.00
CA SER A 100 -7.53 23.74 3.77
C SER A 100 -7.61 22.22 4.06
N LEU A 101 -6.76 21.70 4.93
CA LEU A 101 -6.75 20.27 5.30
C LEU A 101 -8.09 19.82 5.95
N ILE A 102 -8.71 20.65 6.78
CA ILE A 102 -10.03 20.40 7.36
C ILE A 102 -11.09 20.29 6.25
N GLN A 103 -11.01 21.13 5.24
CA GLN A 103 -11.92 21.09 4.10
C GLN A 103 -11.66 19.87 3.22
N GLU A 104 -10.40 19.60 2.87
CA GLU A 104 -9.98 18.45 2.04
C GLU A 104 -10.38 17.11 2.69
N LEU A 105 -10.26 16.99 4.02
CA LEU A 105 -10.66 15.83 4.79
C LEU A 105 -12.17 15.78 5.10
N ASP A 106 -12.95 16.72 4.57
CA ASP A 106 -14.41 16.83 4.85
C ASP A 106 -14.72 16.82 6.37
N LEU A 107 -13.99 17.62 7.13
CA LEU A 107 -14.16 17.78 8.57
C LEU A 107 -14.87 19.08 8.96
N THR A 108 -15.18 19.97 8.01
CA THR A 108 -15.69 21.32 8.25
C THR A 108 -16.91 21.35 9.17
N GLN A 109 -17.88 20.44 8.96
CA GLN A 109 -19.08 20.37 9.77
C GLN A 109 -18.89 19.69 11.14
N SER A 110 -17.79 18.94 11.28
CA SER A 110 -17.51 18.12 12.46
C SER A 110 -16.47 18.73 13.38
N ILE A 111 -15.55 19.55 12.86
CA ILE A 111 -14.37 20.02 13.57
C ILE A 111 -14.68 20.74 14.90
N ASN A 112 -15.82 21.42 14.99
CA ASN A 112 -16.29 22.14 16.17
C ASN A 112 -17.18 21.28 17.11
N LYS A 113 -17.49 20.02 16.73
CA LYS A 113 -18.26 19.09 17.57
C LYS A 113 -17.30 18.27 18.45
N LYS A 114 -17.80 17.73 19.57
CA LYS A 114 -17.04 16.85 20.45
C LYS A 114 -16.71 15.53 19.75
N VAL A 115 -15.46 15.09 19.83
CA VAL A 115 -14.97 13.88 19.15
C VAL A 115 -15.73 12.62 19.56
N LYS A 116 -16.28 12.56 20.77
CA LYS A 116 -17.14 11.44 21.21
C LYS A 116 -18.39 11.22 20.33
N THR A 117 -18.82 12.25 19.58
CA THR A 117 -19.99 12.19 18.68
C THR A 117 -19.61 11.83 17.24
N TYR A 118 -18.31 11.66 16.95
CA TYR A 118 -17.83 11.36 15.62
C TYR A 118 -18.07 9.89 15.25
N SER A 119 -18.38 9.65 13.97
CA SER A 119 -18.29 8.30 13.39
C SER A 119 -16.85 7.81 13.41
N LEU A 120 -16.65 6.51 13.19
CA LEU A 120 -15.30 5.94 13.07
C LEU A 120 -14.51 6.65 11.97
N GLY A 121 -15.13 6.84 10.79
CA GLY A 121 -14.49 7.52 9.66
C GLY A 121 -14.10 8.97 9.97
N THR A 122 -14.97 9.72 10.64
CA THR A 122 -14.64 11.10 11.05
C THR A 122 -13.47 11.13 12.04
N LYS A 123 -13.41 10.16 12.97
CA LYS A 123 -12.26 10.03 13.89
C LYS A 123 -10.97 9.72 13.14
N GLN A 124 -11.02 8.83 12.16
CA GLN A 124 -9.86 8.45 11.35
C GLN A 124 -9.34 9.65 10.54
N LYS A 125 -10.24 10.41 9.89
CA LYS A 125 -9.90 11.64 9.18
C LYS A 125 -9.29 12.70 10.12
N LEU A 126 -9.84 12.87 11.33
CA LEU A 126 -9.23 13.73 12.34
C LEU A 126 -7.85 13.23 12.76
N ALA A 127 -7.68 11.95 12.98
CA ALA A 127 -6.39 11.36 13.34
C ALA A 127 -5.32 11.63 12.26
N LEU A 128 -5.67 11.45 11.00
CA LEU A 128 -4.78 11.81 9.88
C LEU A 128 -4.42 13.32 9.91
N LEU A 129 -5.40 14.20 10.08
CA LEU A 129 -5.15 15.64 10.23
C LEU A 129 -4.12 15.93 11.35
N LEU A 130 -4.24 15.24 12.48
CA LEU A 130 -3.35 15.42 13.63
C LEU A 130 -1.92 14.94 13.36
N THR A 131 -1.72 13.95 12.49
CA THR A 131 -0.36 13.52 12.11
C THR A 131 0.37 14.58 11.27
N LEU A 132 -0.37 15.51 10.68
CA LEU A 132 0.18 16.57 9.82
C LEU A 132 0.56 17.84 10.60
N VAL A 133 0.33 17.88 11.91
CA VAL A 133 0.62 19.06 12.77
C VAL A 133 2.09 19.45 12.71
N THR A 134 2.98 18.47 12.72
CA THR A 134 4.44 18.71 12.73
C THR A 134 5.06 18.92 11.34
N GLU A 135 4.24 19.02 10.29
CA GLU A 135 4.71 19.14 8.89
C GLU A 135 5.72 18.02 8.54
N PRO A 136 5.29 16.77 8.61
CA PRO A 136 6.21 15.67 8.45
C PRO A 136 6.76 15.56 7.01
N ASP A 137 8.03 15.22 6.90
CA ASP A 137 8.64 14.83 5.62
C ASP A 137 8.26 13.41 5.20
N ILE A 138 7.94 12.57 6.19
CA ILE A 138 7.58 11.16 6.03
C ILE A 138 6.34 10.85 6.85
N LEU A 139 5.38 10.13 6.25
CA LEU A 139 4.20 9.59 6.93
C LEU A 139 4.24 8.06 6.94
N ILE A 140 3.98 7.49 8.12
CA ILE A 140 3.83 6.04 8.31
C ILE A 140 2.39 5.76 8.75
N LEU A 141 1.59 5.11 7.90
CA LEU A 141 0.16 4.95 8.10
C LEU A 141 -0.24 3.47 8.10
N ASP A 142 -0.67 2.96 9.25
CA ASP A 142 -1.16 1.58 9.38
C ASP A 142 -2.68 1.57 9.20
N GLU A 143 -3.13 1.04 8.05
CA GLU A 143 -4.53 0.88 7.67
C GLU A 143 -5.40 2.17 7.80
N PRO A 144 -4.99 3.32 7.22
CA PRO A 144 -5.67 4.58 7.41
C PRO A 144 -7.11 4.62 6.84
N THR A 145 -7.47 3.69 5.96
CA THR A 145 -8.80 3.55 5.35
C THR A 145 -9.64 2.44 5.98
N ASN A 146 -9.12 1.77 7.02
CA ASN A 146 -9.85 0.67 7.66
C ASN A 146 -11.12 1.17 8.35
N GLY A 147 -12.25 0.46 8.08
CA GLY A 147 -13.56 0.82 8.64
C GLY A 147 -14.20 2.08 8.05
N LEU A 148 -13.62 2.65 7.00
CA LEU A 148 -14.22 3.74 6.23
C LEU A 148 -15.17 3.19 5.15
N ASP A 149 -16.22 3.95 4.86
CA ASP A 149 -17.00 3.79 3.63
C ASP A 149 -16.17 4.20 2.40
N ILE A 150 -16.70 3.92 1.21
CA ILE A 150 -16.00 4.16 -0.05
C ILE A 150 -15.66 5.67 -0.21
N GLU A 151 -16.62 6.54 0.06
CA GLU A 151 -16.44 7.99 -0.10
C GLU A 151 -15.37 8.54 0.86
N SER A 152 -15.43 8.16 2.14
CA SER A 152 -14.43 8.54 3.13
C SER A 152 -13.03 7.99 2.81
N SER A 153 -12.94 6.76 2.27
CA SER A 153 -11.66 6.18 1.81
C SER A 153 -11.08 7.00 0.67
N GLN A 154 -11.89 7.35 -0.34
CA GLN A 154 -11.45 8.16 -1.48
C GLN A 154 -10.94 9.55 -1.06
N ILE A 155 -11.61 10.19 -0.10
CA ILE A 155 -11.15 11.47 0.47
C ILE A 155 -9.76 11.32 1.09
N VAL A 156 -9.55 10.30 1.92
CA VAL A 156 -8.24 10.05 2.56
C VAL A 156 -7.16 9.78 1.50
N LEU A 157 -7.43 8.91 0.52
CA LEU A 157 -6.48 8.59 -0.54
C LEU A 157 -6.12 9.81 -1.40
N ALA A 158 -7.09 10.67 -1.70
CA ALA A 158 -6.87 11.92 -2.44
C ALA A 158 -5.96 12.88 -1.66
N VAL A 159 -6.17 13.04 -0.36
CA VAL A 159 -5.29 13.86 0.50
C VAL A 159 -3.88 13.30 0.53
N LEU A 160 -3.71 11.97 0.67
CA LEU A 160 -2.37 11.35 0.65
C LEU A 160 -1.65 11.56 -0.68
N LYS A 161 -2.37 11.47 -1.81
CA LYS A 161 -1.81 11.79 -3.14
C LYS A 161 -1.36 13.27 -3.22
N ASN A 162 -2.17 14.20 -2.73
CA ASN A 162 -1.84 15.62 -2.72
C ASN A 162 -0.58 15.89 -1.89
N LEU A 163 -0.47 15.32 -0.69
CA LEU A 163 0.69 15.45 0.17
C LEU A 163 1.99 14.94 -0.50
N ALA A 164 1.92 13.80 -1.17
CA ALA A 164 3.08 13.26 -1.88
C ALA A 164 3.46 14.13 -3.09
N LEU A 165 2.50 14.47 -3.95
CA LEU A 165 2.76 15.14 -5.22
C LEU A 165 3.12 16.63 -5.06
N HIS A 166 2.45 17.33 -4.15
CA HIS A 166 2.55 18.79 -4.03
C HIS A 166 3.37 19.26 -2.81
N GLU A 167 3.34 18.51 -1.72
CA GLU A 167 4.10 18.83 -0.50
C GLU A 167 5.38 17.98 -0.37
N ASN A 168 5.64 17.08 -1.33
CA ASN A 168 6.84 16.24 -1.38
C ASN A 168 7.00 15.34 -0.13
N VAL A 169 5.87 14.87 0.45
CA VAL A 169 5.86 13.99 1.62
C VAL A 169 6.03 12.54 1.17
N GLY A 170 6.99 11.82 1.73
CA GLY A 170 7.14 10.37 1.51
C GLY A 170 6.13 9.60 2.37
N ILE A 171 5.41 8.63 1.81
CA ILE A 171 4.34 7.93 2.52
C ILE A 171 4.56 6.42 2.46
N LEU A 172 4.58 5.77 3.63
CA LEU A 172 4.42 4.31 3.74
C LEU A 172 3.02 4.02 4.27
N ILE A 173 2.23 3.29 3.48
CA ILE A 173 0.86 2.94 3.84
C ILE A 173 0.66 1.42 3.84
N SER A 174 0.05 0.87 4.89
CA SER A 174 -0.51 -0.48 4.85
C SER A 174 -2.01 -0.44 4.56
N SER A 175 -2.52 -1.45 3.88
CA SER A 175 -3.95 -1.67 3.74
C SER A 175 -4.25 -3.16 3.52
N HIS A 176 -5.40 -3.61 4.02
CA HIS A 176 -6.00 -4.89 3.65
C HIS A 176 -6.80 -4.80 2.35
N LYS A 177 -7.16 -3.59 1.94
CA LYS A 177 -7.79 -3.32 0.64
C LYS A 177 -6.68 -3.08 -0.39
N LEU A 178 -6.38 -4.11 -1.19
CA LEU A 178 -5.33 -4.03 -2.21
C LEU A 178 -5.65 -2.99 -3.28
N GLU A 179 -6.93 -2.73 -3.50
CA GLU A 179 -7.43 -1.71 -4.41
C GLU A 179 -6.98 -0.30 -3.99
N ASP A 180 -7.00 0.02 -2.68
CA ASP A 180 -6.51 1.30 -2.16
C ASP A 180 -5.00 1.48 -2.44
N ILE A 181 -4.22 0.41 -2.25
CA ILE A 181 -2.78 0.40 -2.53
C ILE A 181 -2.51 0.56 -4.03
N GLU A 182 -3.23 -0.19 -4.87
CA GLU A 182 -3.08 -0.14 -6.33
C GLU A 182 -3.44 1.24 -6.89
N GLU A 183 -4.38 1.93 -6.24
CA GLU A 183 -4.82 3.26 -6.65
C GLU A 183 -3.78 4.34 -6.44
N ILE A 184 -3.04 4.31 -5.31
CA ILE A 184 -2.17 5.43 -4.93
C ILE A 184 -0.68 5.12 -4.95
N CYS A 185 -0.28 3.84 -4.94
CA CYS A 185 1.12 3.45 -4.85
C CYS A 185 1.70 3.11 -6.23
N GLU A 186 2.93 3.50 -6.47
CA GLU A 186 3.73 3.05 -7.63
C GLU A 186 4.64 1.87 -7.27
N LYS A 187 4.80 1.63 -5.98
CA LYS A 187 5.70 0.62 -5.41
C LYS A 187 5.05 -0.06 -4.23
N VAL A 188 5.15 -1.37 -4.17
CA VAL A 188 4.63 -2.19 -3.08
C VAL A 188 5.72 -3.07 -2.51
N LEU A 189 5.78 -3.12 -1.20
CA LEU A 189 6.60 -4.00 -0.42
C LEU A 189 5.72 -5.13 0.12
N PHE A 190 6.02 -6.37 -0.25
CA PHE A 190 5.37 -7.55 0.30
C PHE A 190 6.19 -8.09 1.46
N LEU A 191 5.56 -8.17 2.63
CA LEU A 191 6.16 -8.77 3.82
C LEU A 191 5.60 -10.19 4.01
N GLU A 192 6.48 -11.21 3.88
CA GLU A 192 6.10 -12.62 3.98
C GLU A 192 7.20 -13.39 4.73
N ASN A 193 6.81 -14.16 5.72
CA ASN A 193 7.75 -14.97 6.53
C ASN A 193 8.96 -14.18 7.06
N GLY A 194 8.73 -12.91 7.41
CA GLY A 194 9.77 -12.00 7.90
C GLY A 194 10.69 -11.42 6.81
N LEU A 195 10.50 -11.75 5.55
CA LEU A 195 11.26 -11.23 4.42
C LEU A 195 10.47 -10.18 3.67
N LEU A 196 11.17 -9.20 3.11
CA LEU A 196 10.57 -8.13 2.31
C LEU A 196 10.95 -8.31 0.83
N THR A 197 9.94 -8.32 -0.03
CA THR A 197 10.13 -8.31 -1.48
C THR A 197 9.47 -7.08 -2.09
N PHE A 198 9.99 -6.66 -3.23
CA PHE A 198 9.58 -5.44 -3.91
C PHE A 198 8.84 -5.74 -5.21
N GLN A 199 7.79 -4.96 -5.50
CA GLN A 199 7.05 -4.98 -6.76
C GLN A 199 6.71 -3.55 -7.18
N LYS A 200 6.98 -3.20 -8.44
CA LYS A 200 6.38 -2.00 -9.05
C LYS A 200 4.93 -2.30 -9.41
N VAL A 201 4.06 -1.34 -9.14
CA VAL A 201 2.63 -1.37 -9.48
C VAL A 201 2.25 -0.04 -10.12
N GLY A 202 1.09 0.04 -10.73
CA GLY A 202 0.62 1.28 -11.35
C GLY A 202 0.46 1.19 -12.87
N LYS A 203 0.26 2.34 -13.53
CA LYS A 203 -0.08 2.41 -14.95
C LYS A 203 0.99 1.83 -15.88
N ASP A 204 2.25 1.82 -15.41
CA ASP A 204 3.41 1.32 -16.17
C ASP A 204 3.80 -0.13 -15.84
N SER A 205 3.08 -0.81 -14.94
CA SER A 205 3.21 -2.26 -14.78
C SER A 205 2.46 -2.92 -15.94
N HIS A 206 3.20 -3.36 -16.96
CA HIS A 206 2.65 -3.83 -18.22
C HIS A 206 2.27 -5.32 -18.22
N ASN A 207 2.28 -5.99 -17.08
CA ASN A 207 1.87 -7.38 -17.03
C ASN A 207 0.37 -7.52 -17.27
N CYS A 208 0.02 -8.37 -18.22
CA CYS A 208 -1.33 -8.83 -18.46
C CYS A 208 -1.46 -10.29 -18.04
N LEU A 209 -2.62 -10.66 -17.54
CA LEU A 209 -3.02 -12.05 -17.43
C LEU A 209 -3.72 -12.45 -18.70
N PHE A 210 -3.26 -13.54 -19.29
CA PHE A 210 -3.82 -14.17 -20.48
C PHE A 210 -4.47 -15.49 -20.07
N GLU A 211 -5.78 -15.58 -20.21
CA GLU A 211 -6.50 -16.83 -20.02
C GLU A 211 -6.72 -17.48 -21.39
N ILE A 212 -6.11 -18.63 -21.59
CA ILE A 212 -6.02 -19.31 -22.89
C ILE A 212 -6.65 -20.70 -22.76
N ALA A 213 -7.70 -20.97 -23.52
CA ALA A 213 -8.29 -22.31 -23.61
C ALA A 213 -7.87 -22.96 -24.94
N PHE A 214 -7.20 -24.10 -24.87
CA PHE A 214 -6.70 -24.85 -26.03
C PHE A 214 -7.74 -25.87 -26.52
N LEU A 215 -7.70 -26.17 -27.82
CA LEU A 215 -8.59 -27.15 -28.41
C LEU A 215 -8.24 -28.57 -27.99
N SER A 216 -6.96 -28.85 -27.73
CA SER A 216 -6.47 -30.18 -27.35
C SER A 216 -5.31 -30.10 -26.34
N ALA A 217 -5.05 -31.21 -25.67
CA ALA A 217 -3.89 -31.34 -24.77
C ALA A 217 -2.57 -31.15 -25.54
N THR A 218 -2.50 -31.60 -26.78
CA THR A 218 -1.31 -31.44 -27.66
C THR A 218 -1.04 -29.95 -27.92
N ASP A 219 -2.07 -29.14 -28.22
CA ASP A 219 -1.93 -27.71 -28.43
C ASP A 219 -1.41 -27.00 -27.15
N ARG A 220 -1.98 -27.37 -25.99
CA ARG A 220 -1.54 -26.84 -24.68
C ARG A 220 -0.07 -27.19 -24.40
N ASP A 221 0.30 -28.45 -24.60
CA ASP A 221 1.66 -28.94 -24.26
C ASP A 221 2.71 -28.32 -25.22
N ILE A 222 2.37 -28.10 -26.49
CA ILE A 222 3.22 -27.34 -27.42
C ILE A 222 3.40 -25.89 -26.92
N PHE A 223 2.34 -25.24 -26.46
CA PHE A 223 2.40 -23.90 -25.91
C PHE A 223 3.31 -23.85 -24.68
N ILE A 224 3.09 -24.70 -23.67
CA ILE A 224 3.89 -24.76 -22.44
C ILE A 224 5.37 -24.94 -22.76
N THR A 225 5.68 -25.82 -23.71
CA THR A 225 7.08 -26.17 -24.00
C THR A 225 7.84 -25.10 -24.78
N LYS A 226 7.14 -24.34 -25.62
CA LYS A 226 7.78 -23.43 -26.57
C LYS A 226 7.63 -21.93 -26.26
N GLN A 227 6.71 -21.56 -25.36
CA GLN A 227 6.50 -20.15 -25.07
C GLN A 227 7.62 -19.59 -24.17
N GLU A 228 8.01 -18.33 -24.42
CA GLU A 228 9.00 -17.57 -23.65
C GLU A 228 8.42 -16.20 -23.22
N PHE A 229 7.09 -16.07 -23.21
CA PHE A 229 6.41 -14.78 -23.08
C PHE A 229 6.10 -14.38 -21.64
N GLY A 230 6.15 -15.32 -20.71
CA GLY A 230 5.82 -15.04 -19.30
C GLY A 230 5.68 -16.31 -18.47
N ASP A 231 5.25 -16.10 -17.24
CA ASP A 231 5.11 -17.17 -16.25
C ASP A 231 3.71 -17.78 -16.30
N ILE A 232 3.65 -19.12 -16.30
CA ILE A 232 2.38 -19.84 -16.17
C ILE A 232 1.99 -19.79 -14.69
N VAL A 233 0.87 -19.11 -14.43
CA VAL A 233 0.34 -18.87 -13.09
C VAL A 233 -0.58 -20.01 -12.63
N GLN A 234 -1.36 -20.56 -13.57
CA GLN A 234 -2.33 -21.60 -13.29
C GLN A 234 -2.56 -22.50 -14.50
N GLU A 235 -2.73 -23.79 -14.23
CA GLU A 235 -3.10 -24.80 -15.24
C GLU A 235 -4.34 -25.56 -14.78
N GLU A 236 -5.39 -25.54 -15.59
CA GLU A 236 -6.64 -26.28 -15.35
C GLU A 236 -7.11 -27.01 -16.60
N GLY A 237 -6.76 -28.27 -16.73
CA GLY A 237 -7.13 -29.10 -17.86
C GLY A 237 -6.59 -28.56 -19.19
N LEU A 238 -7.46 -28.03 -20.06
CA LEU A 238 -7.08 -27.38 -21.33
C LEU A 238 -6.95 -25.87 -21.23
N ARG A 239 -7.06 -25.30 -20.04
CA ARG A 239 -6.90 -23.85 -19.78
C ARG A 239 -5.57 -23.56 -19.10
N ILE A 240 -4.95 -22.45 -19.51
CA ILE A 240 -3.76 -21.89 -18.89
C ILE A 240 -4.04 -20.41 -18.58
N THR A 241 -3.63 -19.98 -17.41
CA THR A 241 -3.48 -18.57 -17.07
C THR A 241 -1.99 -18.25 -17.05
N MET A 242 -1.58 -17.29 -17.86
CA MET A 242 -0.20 -16.83 -17.97
C MET A 242 -0.11 -15.34 -17.62
N SER A 243 0.90 -14.94 -16.86
CA SER A 243 1.26 -13.53 -16.64
C SER A 243 2.45 -13.16 -17.52
N GLY A 244 2.37 -12.04 -18.22
CA GLY A 244 3.45 -11.59 -19.07
C GLY A 244 3.26 -10.16 -19.60
N ASN A 245 4.37 -9.56 -20.00
CA ASN A 245 4.41 -8.25 -20.66
C ASN A 245 4.52 -8.41 -22.18
N ILE A 246 3.45 -8.87 -22.79
CA ILE A 246 3.36 -9.13 -24.23
C ILE A 246 2.04 -8.58 -24.79
N GLN A 247 2.04 -8.23 -26.06
CA GLN A 247 0.81 -7.88 -26.76
C GLN A 247 0.08 -9.14 -27.25
N SER A 248 -1.25 -9.14 -27.20
CA SER A 248 -2.07 -10.25 -27.69
C SER A 248 -1.76 -10.61 -29.16
N SER A 249 -1.39 -9.61 -29.96
CA SER A 249 -0.99 -9.82 -31.37
C SER A 249 0.23 -10.72 -31.52
N GLU A 250 1.19 -10.66 -30.62
CA GLU A 250 2.39 -11.51 -30.65
C GLU A 250 2.04 -12.94 -30.24
N LEU A 251 1.14 -13.12 -29.26
CA LEU A 251 0.62 -14.44 -28.91
C LEU A 251 -0.15 -15.09 -30.06
N PHE A 252 -1.01 -14.34 -30.73
CA PHE A 252 -1.73 -14.87 -31.93
C PHE A 252 -0.79 -15.22 -33.07
N LYS A 253 0.29 -14.45 -33.27
CA LYS A 253 1.32 -14.79 -34.27
C LYS A 253 2.00 -16.12 -33.88
N PHE A 254 2.39 -16.27 -32.60
CA PHE A 254 2.98 -17.50 -32.10
C PHE A 254 2.05 -18.73 -32.23
N PHE A 255 0.75 -18.59 -31.96
CA PHE A 255 -0.22 -19.66 -32.14
C PHE A 255 -0.27 -20.11 -33.63
N ASN A 256 -0.30 -19.15 -34.55
CA ASN A 256 -0.29 -19.45 -35.99
C ASN A 256 1.00 -20.14 -36.43
N GLU A 257 2.17 -19.63 -36.03
CA GLU A 257 3.48 -20.20 -36.43
C GLU A 257 3.68 -21.63 -35.89
N ASN A 258 3.09 -21.97 -34.74
CA ASN A 258 3.19 -23.31 -34.16
C ASN A 258 1.96 -24.18 -34.40
N SER A 259 1.01 -23.72 -35.25
CA SER A 259 -0.24 -24.41 -35.55
C SER A 259 -1.08 -24.78 -34.32
N ILE A 260 -1.00 -23.96 -33.26
CA ILE A 260 -1.74 -24.14 -32.00
C ILE A 260 -3.16 -23.65 -32.19
N LYS A 261 -4.15 -24.46 -31.79
CA LYS A 261 -5.57 -24.12 -31.86
C LYS A 261 -6.08 -23.71 -30.50
N VAL A 262 -6.58 -22.47 -30.43
CA VAL A 262 -7.18 -21.84 -29.26
C VAL A 262 -8.69 -21.76 -29.47
N VAL A 263 -9.46 -22.12 -28.44
CA VAL A 263 -10.93 -22.10 -28.43
C VAL A 263 -11.44 -20.80 -27.83
N ASP A 264 -10.73 -20.31 -26.79
CA ASP A 264 -11.10 -19.11 -26.05
C ASP A 264 -9.85 -18.37 -25.60
N PHE A 265 -9.91 -17.04 -25.61
CA PHE A 265 -8.79 -16.19 -25.25
C PHE A 265 -9.29 -14.91 -24.59
N GLU A 266 -8.90 -14.70 -23.36
CA GLU A 266 -9.18 -13.47 -22.61
C GLU A 266 -7.89 -12.83 -22.12
N THR A 267 -7.86 -11.50 -22.14
CA THR A 267 -6.75 -10.74 -21.58
C THR A 267 -7.28 -9.72 -20.59
N LYS A 268 -6.66 -9.66 -19.41
CA LYS A 268 -6.96 -8.66 -18.40
C LYS A 268 -5.65 -8.11 -17.82
N LYS A 269 -5.69 -6.86 -17.36
CA LYS A 269 -4.55 -6.29 -16.64
C LYS A 269 -4.35 -7.08 -15.34
N GLU A 270 -3.10 -7.48 -15.07
CA GLU A 270 -2.76 -8.11 -13.80
C GLU A 270 -2.94 -7.11 -12.66
N THR A 271 -3.81 -7.44 -11.71
CA THR A 271 -4.06 -6.60 -10.53
C THR A 271 -3.09 -6.93 -9.40
N LEU A 272 -2.93 -6.00 -8.45
CA LEU A 272 -2.16 -6.26 -7.24
C LEU A 272 -2.69 -7.48 -6.46
N LYS A 273 -3.99 -7.72 -6.54
CA LYS A 273 -4.65 -8.90 -5.95
C LYS A 273 -4.20 -10.20 -6.63
N ASP A 274 -4.11 -10.22 -7.94
CA ASP A 274 -3.63 -11.38 -8.69
C ASP A 274 -2.18 -11.69 -8.31
N ILE A 275 -1.32 -10.67 -8.28
CA ILE A 275 0.08 -10.78 -7.84
C ILE A 275 0.18 -11.34 -6.41
N TYR A 276 -0.63 -10.81 -5.47
CA TYR A 276 -0.62 -11.25 -4.08
C TYR A 276 -1.08 -12.70 -3.91
N LEU A 277 -2.15 -13.12 -4.62
CA LEU A 277 -2.66 -14.48 -4.57
C LEU A 277 -1.67 -15.50 -5.17
N ASN A 278 -0.95 -15.13 -6.22
CA ASN A 278 0.05 -15.98 -6.86
C ASN A 278 1.28 -16.22 -5.97
N ARG A 279 1.68 -15.23 -5.16
CA ARG A 279 2.76 -15.36 -4.17
C ARG A 279 2.39 -16.22 -2.97
N SER A 280 1.09 -16.34 -2.68
CA SER A 280 0.60 -17.04 -1.49
C SER A 280 0.40 -18.55 -1.69
N LYS A 281 0.63 -19.04 -2.91
CA LYS A 281 0.64 -20.48 -3.26
C LYS A 281 2.02 -21.08 -3.06
#